data_2eb52c8221b50975484716c9ef46bea4
#
_entry.id   2eb52c8221b50975484716c9ef46bea4
#
_cell.length_a   1.000
_cell.length_b   1.000
_cell.length_c   1.000
_cell.angle_alpha   90.00
_cell.angle_beta   90.00
_cell.angle_gamma   90.00
#
_symmetry.space_group_name_H-M   'P 1'
#
loop_
_entity.id
_entity.type
_entity.pdbx_description
1 polymer ?
#
loop_
_entity_poly.entity_id
_entity_poly.type
_entity_poly.pdbx_seq_one_letter_code
_entity_poly.pdbx_strand_id
1 'polypeptide(L)'
;MSVKISTQYTPVVDCIRSVYKTDSFIPLHEPRFLGNEKKYLNECIDSTFVSSVGKFVDEFEEKIASYTGAKYAVATSNGTSALHISLLLANVEQNDEVITQPLTFIATCNAISYCNASPVFIDVDKDTMGMSPVALEIFLKENAEVKNQQCVNKSTGKIIKACIPMHTFGHPCRIKEIQRICKEWHITLVEDSAESLGSYYKNKHTGTYGELGIISFNGNKVITSGGGGCIITDNEVFAKKAKHMTTTAKEPHKWKYTHDMIGYNYRMPNINAALIVAQLEQLDGFLKSKRLLANDYKEFFQDSDIEFATELENSKPNYWLNAIILRDKEQRNLFLDTTNSKGVMTRPIWTLMNKLPMFKDSQCGDLTNSEWLEQRVVNIPSSVVKDWC
;
A
#
# COMPACT_ATOMS: atom_id res chain seq x y z
N MET A 1 -2.70 20.51 -31.42
CA MET A 1 -4.04 19.88 -31.54
C MET A 1 -4.91 20.46 -30.44
N SER A 2 -6.00 21.19 -30.77
CA SER A 2 -6.95 21.69 -29.77
C SER A 2 -7.73 20.49 -29.22
N VAL A 3 -7.51 20.17 -27.94
CA VAL A 3 -8.32 19.18 -27.23
C VAL A 3 -9.76 19.70 -27.22
N LYS A 4 -10.67 19.01 -27.90
CA LYS A 4 -12.11 19.28 -27.77
C LYS A 4 -12.49 18.89 -26.35
N ILE A 5 -12.62 19.86 -25.44
CA ILE A 5 -13.10 19.63 -24.08
C ILE A 5 -14.53 19.11 -24.19
N SER A 6 -14.74 17.85 -23.85
CA SER A 6 -16.06 17.24 -23.81
C SER A 6 -16.87 17.80 -22.65
N THR A 7 -18.14 18.08 -22.84
CA THR A 7 -19.06 18.45 -21.76
C THR A 7 -19.61 17.24 -21.03
N GLN A 8 -19.37 16.03 -21.52
CA GLN A 8 -19.91 14.76 -21.01
C GLN A 8 -19.65 14.55 -19.51
N TYR A 9 -18.44 14.87 -19.04
CA TYR A 9 -18.05 14.67 -17.64
C TYR A 9 -18.06 15.95 -16.80
N THR A 10 -18.68 17.03 -17.30
CA THR A 10 -18.88 18.27 -16.52
C THR A 10 -19.65 18.03 -15.21
N PRO A 11 -20.73 17.22 -15.18
CA PRO A 11 -21.45 16.96 -13.94
C PRO A 11 -20.58 16.31 -12.85
N VAL A 12 -19.59 15.48 -13.22
CA VAL A 12 -18.64 14.90 -12.25
C VAL A 12 -17.74 15.98 -11.67
N VAL A 13 -17.23 16.90 -12.51
CA VAL A 13 -16.42 18.03 -12.07
C VAL A 13 -17.21 18.92 -11.12
N ASP A 14 -18.45 19.22 -11.45
CA ASP A 14 -19.33 20.08 -10.62
C ASP A 14 -19.63 19.41 -9.27
N CYS A 15 -19.90 18.08 -9.25
CA CYS A 15 -20.08 17.32 -8.04
C CYS A 15 -18.83 17.41 -7.14
N ILE A 16 -17.63 17.15 -7.70
CA ILE A 16 -16.38 17.20 -6.94
C ILE A 16 -16.14 18.61 -6.38
N ARG A 17 -16.37 19.65 -7.18
CA ARG A 17 -16.27 21.05 -6.74
C ARG A 17 -17.23 21.40 -5.62
N SER A 18 -18.46 20.91 -5.71
CA SER A 18 -19.47 21.09 -4.66
C SER A 18 -19.04 20.47 -3.33
N VAL A 19 -18.47 19.26 -3.35
CA VAL A 19 -17.96 18.59 -2.15
C VAL A 19 -16.81 19.37 -1.51
N TYR A 20 -15.83 19.80 -2.31
CA TYR A 20 -14.66 20.54 -1.81
C TYR A 20 -14.89 22.06 -1.65
N LYS A 21 -16.05 22.55 -2.06
CA LYS A 21 -16.47 23.96 -1.97
C LYS A 21 -15.42 24.93 -2.52
N THR A 22 -14.88 24.62 -3.71
CA THR A 22 -13.82 25.41 -4.33
C THR A 22 -13.83 25.36 -5.85
N ASP A 23 -13.55 26.51 -6.46
CA ASP A 23 -13.29 26.64 -7.90
C ASP A 23 -11.79 26.53 -8.26
N SER A 24 -10.93 26.49 -7.24
CA SER A 24 -9.49 26.33 -7.40
C SER A 24 -9.13 24.90 -7.83
N PHE A 25 -7.84 24.67 -8.09
CA PHE A 25 -7.33 23.34 -8.36
C PHE A 25 -7.60 22.37 -7.20
N ILE A 26 -8.13 21.18 -7.51
CA ILE A 26 -8.40 20.11 -6.57
C ILE A 26 -7.40 18.98 -6.81
N PRO A 27 -6.47 18.69 -5.87
CA PRO A 27 -5.53 17.60 -5.98
C PRO A 27 -6.21 16.25 -5.81
N LEU A 28 -5.58 15.18 -6.31
CA LEU A 28 -6.07 13.82 -6.13
C LEU A 28 -6.15 13.43 -4.64
N HIS A 29 -5.10 13.73 -3.90
CA HIS A 29 -5.02 13.56 -2.46
C HIS A 29 -3.95 14.50 -1.89
N GLU A 30 -4.33 15.28 -0.89
CA GLU A 30 -3.41 16.14 -0.15
C GLU A 30 -3.49 15.86 1.36
N PRO A 31 -2.38 16.00 2.08
CA PRO A 31 -2.36 15.79 3.53
C PRO A 31 -3.12 16.90 4.26
N ARG A 32 -3.59 16.58 5.46
CA ARG A 32 -4.18 17.54 6.41
C ARG A 32 -3.35 17.55 7.69
N PHE A 33 -3.09 18.75 8.20
CA PHE A 33 -2.35 19.00 9.45
C PHE A 33 -3.24 19.87 10.34
N LEU A 34 -4.04 19.22 11.18
CA LEU A 34 -5.11 19.87 11.97
C LEU A 34 -4.88 19.74 13.48
N GLY A 35 -3.79 19.11 13.92
CA GLY A 35 -3.55 18.76 15.32
C GLY A 35 -2.19 19.24 15.86
N ASN A 36 -1.50 18.33 16.53
CA ASN A 36 -0.29 18.61 17.28
C ASN A 36 1.01 18.60 16.44
N GLU A 37 0.93 18.55 15.10
CA GLU A 37 2.10 18.38 14.23
C GLU A 37 3.19 19.43 14.51
N LYS A 38 2.81 20.70 14.53
CA LYS A 38 3.77 21.81 14.80
C LYS A 38 4.35 21.73 16.20
N LYS A 39 3.53 21.35 17.20
CA LYS A 39 3.95 21.22 18.58
C LYS A 39 5.04 20.13 18.70
N TYR A 40 4.78 18.94 18.16
CA TYR A 40 5.72 17.83 18.29
C TYR A 40 6.99 18.00 17.46
N LEU A 41 6.91 18.67 16.30
CA LEU A 41 8.09 19.08 15.55
C LEU A 41 8.94 20.07 16.32
N ASN A 42 8.34 21.08 16.98
CA ASN A 42 9.08 22.02 17.81
C ASN A 42 9.76 21.31 19.01
N GLU A 43 9.07 20.35 19.65
CA GLU A 43 9.69 19.55 20.71
C GLU A 43 10.92 18.78 20.22
N CYS A 44 10.92 18.25 19.00
CA CYS A 44 12.11 17.61 18.42
C CYS A 44 13.26 18.60 18.23
N ILE A 45 12.95 19.80 17.72
CA ILE A 45 13.97 20.85 17.48
C ILE A 45 14.53 21.36 18.81
N ASP A 46 13.66 21.69 19.76
CA ASP A 46 14.05 22.24 21.09
C ASP A 46 14.92 21.24 21.88
N SER A 47 14.58 19.95 21.78
CA SER A 47 15.35 18.88 22.42
C SER A 47 16.60 18.46 21.65
N THR A 48 16.78 18.92 20.41
CA THR A 48 17.82 18.49 19.47
C THR A 48 17.76 17.03 19.00
N PHE A 49 16.76 16.24 19.46
CA PHE A 49 16.54 14.85 19.03
C PHE A 49 15.79 14.79 17.70
N VAL A 50 16.47 15.12 16.61
CA VAL A 50 15.88 15.16 15.25
C VAL A 50 16.12 13.89 14.42
N SER A 51 17.17 13.13 14.76
CA SER A 51 17.58 11.92 14.04
C SER A 51 16.80 10.69 14.52
N SER A 52 17.33 9.49 14.31
CA SER A 52 16.66 8.20 14.56
C SER A 52 16.65 7.74 16.03
N VAL A 53 17.06 8.61 16.95
CA VAL A 53 16.96 8.39 18.39
C VAL A 53 16.05 9.48 18.96
N GLY A 54 15.02 9.08 19.69
CA GLY A 54 14.09 10.01 20.32
C GLY A 54 12.78 9.34 20.70
N LYS A 55 12.06 9.95 21.65
CA LYS A 55 10.83 9.39 22.24
C LYS A 55 9.73 9.10 21.22
N PHE A 56 9.66 9.90 20.16
CA PHE A 56 8.57 9.75 19.17
C PHE A 56 8.72 8.51 18.31
N VAL A 57 9.93 7.98 18.12
CA VAL A 57 10.11 6.71 17.41
C VAL A 57 9.49 5.55 18.19
N ASP A 58 9.76 5.48 19.50
CA ASP A 58 9.21 4.44 20.36
C ASP A 58 7.69 4.61 20.51
N GLU A 59 7.21 5.83 20.75
CA GLU A 59 5.79 6.15 20.84
C GLU A 59 5.04 5.80 19.55
N PHE A 60 5.64 6.05 18.38
CA PHE A 60 5.08 5.68 17.08
C PHE A 60 4.95 4.16 16.96
N GLU A 61 6.02 3.39 17.28
CA GLU A 61 6.00 1.92 17.19
C GLU A 61 4.90 1.34 18.11
N GLU A 62 4.77 1.83 19.33
CA GLU A 62 3.72 1.41 20.28
C GLU A 62 2.31 1.75 19.77
N LYS A 63 2.08 2.97 19.29
CA LYS A 63 0.77 3.41 18.80
C LYS A 63 0.34 2.65 17.56
N ILE A 64 1.23 2.41 16.60
CA ILE A 64 0.91 1.64 15.39
C ILE A 64 0.65 0.18 15.72
N ALA A 65 1.44 -0.45 16.59
CA ALA A 65 1.17 -1.81 17.04
C ALA A 65 -0.21 -1.90 17.70
N SER A 66 -0.51 -1.01 18.63
CA SER A 66 -1.83 -0.94 19.30
C SER A 66 -2.97 -0.69 18.31
N TYR A 67 -2.81 0.23 17.37
CA TYR A 67 -3.86 0.59 16.42
C TYR A 67 -4.19 -0.55 15.44
N THR A 68 -3.17 -1.24 14.95
CA THR A 68 -3.34 -2.36 14.00
C THR A 68 -3.70 -3.67 14.68
N GLY A 69 -3.44 -3.78 15.99
CA GLY A 69 -3.58 -5.03 16.75
C GLY A 69 -2.42 -6.01 16.53
N ALA A 70 -1.34 -5.59 15.89
CA ALA A 70 -0.09 -6.36 15.82
C ALA A 70 0.65 -6.28 17.15
N LYS A 71 1.45 -7.31 17.47
CA LYS A 71 2.25 -7.30 18.71
C LYS A 71 3.44 -6.34 18.64
N TYR A 72 4.03 -6.19 17.46
CA TYR A 72 5.24 -5.40 17.24
C TYR A 72 5.11 -4.54 15.99
N ALA A 73 5.69 -3.34 16.05
CA ALA A 73 5.93 -2.49 14.91
C ALA A 73 7.39 -2.04 14.92
N VAL A 74 8.00 -1.92 13.74
CA VAL A 74 9.37 -1.46 13.55
C VAL A 74 9.39 -0.32 12.56
N ALA A 75 9.76 0.86 13.00
CA ALA A 75 9.83 2.08 12.19
C ALA A 75 10.90 1.99 11.11
N THR A 76 10.56 2.41 9.89
CA THR A 76 11.47 2.46 8.75
C THR A 76 11.40 3.80 8.03
N SER A 77 12.42 4.11 7.22
CA SER A 77 12.52 5.37 6.48
C SER A 77 11.41 5.57 5.44
N ASN A 78 10.83 4.51 4.92
CA ASN A 78 9.69 4.49 3.98
C ASN A 78 9.13 3.08 3.82
N GLY A 79 7.98 2.94 3.13
CA GLY A 79 7.34 1.64 2.87
C GLY A 79 8.18 0.70 2.00
N THR A 80 8.95 1.21 1.05
CA THR A 80 9.84 0.40 0.20
C THR A 80 10.95 -0.26 1.02
N SER A 81 11.53 0.48 1.98
CA SER A 81 12.49 -0.07 2.93
C SER A 81 11.86 -1.14 3.82
N ALA A 82 10.61 -0.94 4.25
CA ALA A 82 9.85 -1.93 5.01
C ALA A 82 9.62 -3.22 4.19
N LEU A 83 9.21 -3.10 2.91
CA LEU A 83 9.06 -4.23 1.98
C LEU A 83 10.37 -5.00 1.82
N HIS A 84 11.47 -4.29 1.54
CA HIS A 84 12.79 -4.93 1.34
C HIS A 84 13.22 -5.72 2.56
N ILE A 85 13.16 -5.12 3.76
CA ILE A 85 13.51 -5.82 5.01
C ILE A 85 12.56 -7.01 5.27
N SER A 86 11.26 -6.86 4.99
CA SER A 86 10.29 -7.95 5.15
C SER A 86 10.61 -9.15 4.26
N LEU A 87 11.07 -8.92 3.03
CA LEU A 87 11.52 -9.98 2.12
C LEU A 87 12.78 -10.67 2.63
N LEU A 88 13.76 -9.91 3.13
CA LEU A 88 14.96 -10.48 3.75
C LEU A 88 14.62 -11.29 5.02
N LEU A 89 13.64 -10.86 5.81
CA LEU A 89 13.14 -11.63 6.96
C LEU A 89 12.42 -12.91 6.54
N ALA A 90 11.71 -12.89 5.41
CA ALA A 90 11.12 -14.06 4.78
C ALA A 90 12.18 -14.99 4.15
N ASN A 91 13.45 -14.67 4.30
CA ASN A 91 14.60 -15.38 3.71
C ASN A 91 14.53 -15.47 2.17
N VAL A 92 14.07 -14.40 1.53
CA VAL A 92 14.16 -14.26 0.08
C VAL A 92 15.61 -13.99 -0.28
N GLU A 93 16.16 -14.82 -1.16
CA GLU A 93 17.56 -14.80 -1.58
C GLU A 93 17.67 -14.56 -3.09
N GLN A 94 18.90 -14.39 -3.55
CA GLN A 94 19.18 -14.25 -4.97
C GLN A 94 18.67 -15.47 -5.75
N ASN A 95 17.99 -15.20 -6.86
CA ASN A 95 17.36 -16.16 -7.76
C ASN A 95 16.06 -16.78 -7.25
N ASP A 96 15.60 -16.48 -6.05
CA ASP A 96 14.24 -16.85 -5.63
C ASP A 96 13.17 -16.14 -6.47
N GLU A 97 11.96 -16.63 -6.37
CA GLU A 97 10.77 -16.02 -6.94
C GLU A 97 9.82 -15.54 -5.83
N VAL A 98 9.16 -14.41 -6.10
CA VAL A 98 8.18 -13.85 -5.20
C VAL A 98 6.89 -13.58 -5.99
N ILE A 99 5.80 -14.18 -5.54
CA ILE A 99 4.48 -13.94 -6.13
C ILE A 99 3.98 -12.56 -5.73
N THR A 100 3.49 -11.78 -6.69
CA THR A 100 2.76 -10.53 -6.47
C THR A 100 1.74 -10.31 -7.59
N GLN A 101 0.94 -9.26 -7.49
CA GLN A 101 0.01 -8.86 -8.54
C GLN A 101 0.66 -7.85 -9.51
N PRO A 102 0.31 -7.85 -10.80
CA PRO A 102 0.86 -6.85 -11.74
C PRO A 102 0.24 -5.48 -11.53
N LEU A 103 -0.97 -5.42 -10.98
CA LEU A 103 -1.71 -4.21 -10.65
C LEU A 103 -1.30 -3.71 -9.26
N THR A 104 -0.09 -3.18 -9.15
CA THR A 104 0.50 -2.69 -7.90
C THR A 104 1.33 -1.44 -8.15
N PHE A 105 1.69 -0.74 -7.08
CA PHE A 105 2.70 0.32 -7.16
C PHE A 105 4.09 -0.30 -7.34
N ILE A 106 4.94 0.37 -8.11
CA ILE A 106 6.28 -0.12 -8.50
C ILE A 106 7.17 -0.54 -7.31
N ALA A 107 6.95 0.04 -6.13
CA ALA A 107 7.77 -0.24 -4.94
C ALA A 107 7.76 -1.72 -4.54
N THR A 108 6.64 -2.42 -4.71
CA THR A 108 6.52 -3.86 -4.42
C THR A 108 7.50 -4.67 -5.26
N CYS A 109 7.49 -4.45 -6.58
CA CYS A 109 8.39 -5.15 -7.51
C CYS A 109 9.86 -4.72 -7.35
N ASN A 110 10.11 -3.44 -7.07
CA ASN A 110 11.46 -2.96 -6.79
C ASN A 110 12.06 -3.62 -5.55
N ALA A 111 11.27 -3.78 -4.47
CA ALA A 111 11.75 -4.44 -3.26
C ALA A 111 12.13 -5.92 -3.52
N ILE A 112 11.39 -6.62 -4.38
CA ILE A 112 11.74 -7.97 -4.86
C ILE A 112 13.09 -7.93 -5.59
N SER A 113 13.26 -6.98 -6.50
CA SER A 113 14.52 -6.82 -7.26
C SER A 113 15.70 -6.45 -6.38
N TYR A 114 15.50 -5.73 -5.27
CA TYR A 114 16.58 -5.41 -4.32
C TYR A 114 17.13 -6.67 -3.61
N CYS A 115 16.32 -7.73 -3.51
CA CYS A 115 16.76 -9.04 -3.04
C CYS A 115 17.43 -9.88 -4.15
N ASN A 116 17.61 -9.36 -5.38
CA ASN A 116 18.01 -10.10 -6.57
C ASN A 116 17.08 -11.29 -6.89
N ALA A 117 15.83 -11.22 -6.47
CA ALA A 117 14.75 -12.16 -6.76
C ALA A 117 13.90 -11.66 -7.94
N SER A 118 13.06 -12.53 -8.48
CA SER A 118 12.20 -12.25 -9.63
C SER A 118 10.72 -12.23 -9.21
N PRO A 119 9.91 -11.24 -9.65
CA PRO A 119 8.48 -11.29 -9.43
C PRO A 119 7.81 -12.33 -10.34
N VAL A 120 6.76 -12.97 -9.81
CA VAL A 120 5.81 -13.81 -10.56
C VAL A 120 4.44 -13.17 -10.42
N PHE A 121 3.78 -12.88 -11.54
CA PHE A 121 2.56 -12.08 -11.53
C PHE A 121 1.30 -12.94 -11.60
N ILE A 122 0.42 -12.73 -10.64
CA ILE A 122 -0.89 -13.37 -10.50
C ILE A 122 -1.99 -12.32 -10.63
N ASP A 123 -3.08 -12.68 -11.31
CA ASP A 123 -4.19 -11.77 -11.57
C ASP A 123 -4.90 -11.31 -10.29
N VAL A 124 -5.70 -10.29 -10.45
CA VAL A 124 -6.52 -9.68 -9.38
C VAL A 124 -7.99 -10.04 -9.54
N ASP A 125 -8.76 -9.90 -8.46
CA ASP A 125 -10.22 -9.87 -8.55
C ASP A 125 -10.67 -8.47 -8.98
N LYS A 126 -11.71 -8.38 -9.83
CA LYS A 126 -12.19 -7.09 -10.35
C LYS A 126 -12.77 -6.19 -9.26
N ASP A 127 -13.45 -6.79 -8.30
CA ASP A 127 -14.17 -6.09 -7.23
C ASP A 127 -13.23 -5.55 -6.12
N THR A 128 -12.11 -6.22 -5.87
CA THR A 128 -11.11 -5.77 -4.88
C THR A 128 -9.91 -5.07 -5.48
N MET A 129 -9.66 -5.26 -6.78
CA MET A 129 -8.43 -4.84 -7.48
C MET A 129 -7.15 -5.40 -6.83
N GLY A 130 -7.28 -6.29 -5.85
CA GLY A 130 -6.20 -6.99 -5.17
C GLY A 130 -6.07 -8.44 -5.66
N MET A 131 -4.96 -9.09 -5.31
CA MET A 131 -4.64 -10.45 -5.77
C MET A 131 -5.82 -11.41 -5.60
N SER A 132 -6.14 -12.15 -6.68
CA SER A 132 -7.18 -13.17 -6.68
C SER A 132 -6.69 -14.46 -6.02
N PRO A 133 -7.34 -14.94 -4.94
CA PRO A 133 -7.00 -16.24 -4.38
C PRO A 133 -7.28 -17.40 -5.36
N VAL A 134 -8.27 -17.24 -6.24
CA VAL A 134 -8.59 -18.25 -7.26
C VAL A 134 -7.47 -18.33 -8.30
N ALA A 135 -7.02 -17.20 -8.82
CA ALA A 135 -5.91 -17.16 -9.77
C ALA A 135 -4.60 -17.67 -9.14
N LEU A 136 -4.34 -17.33 -7.86
CA LEU A 136 -3.19 -17.84 -7.12
C LEU A 136 -3.23 -19.36 -6.98
N GLU A 137 -4.37 -19.92 -6.61
CA GLU A 137 -4.50 -21.38 -6.43
C GLU A 137 -4.35 -22.14 -7.75
N ILE A 138 -4.94 -21.64 -8.84
CA ILE A 138 -4.79 -22.21 -10.18
C ILE A 138 -3.33 -22.19 -10.60
N PHE A 139 -2.68 -21.04 -10.51
CA PHE A 139 -1.27 -20.89 -10.89
C PHE A 139 -0.38 -21.89 -10.14
N LEU A 140 -0.52 -22.00 -8.83
CA LEU A 140 0.29 -22.88 -8.01
C LEU A 140 0.07 -24.35 -8.34
N LYS A 141 -1.18 -24.79 -8.56
CA LYS A 141 -1.48 -26.18 -8.95
C LYS A 141 -0.86 -26.57 -10.30
N GLU A 142 -0.87 -25.65 -11.24
CA GLU A 142 -0.35 -25.89 -12.59
C GLU A 142 1.17 -25.76 -12.65
N ASN A 143 1.73 -24.72 -12.02
CA ASN A 143 3.12 -24.29 -12.22
C ASN A 143 4.05 -24.58 -11.06
N ALA A 144 3.58 -25.05 -9.91
CA ALA A 144 4.42 -25.31 -8.74
C ALA A 144 4.25 -26.71 -8.19
N GLU A 145 5.22 -27.13 -7.37
CA GLU A 145 5.17 -28.36 -6.59
C GLU A 145 5.84 -28.13 -5.22
N VAL A 146 5.42 -28.88 -4.20
CA VAL A 146 6.07 -28.81 -2.88
C VAL A 146 7.15 -29.91 -2.81
N LYS A 147 8.39 -29.48 -2.62
CA LYS A 147 9.55 -30.36 -2.39
C LYS A 147 10.29 -29.93 -1.12
N ASN A 148 10.51 -30.86 -0.21
CA ASN A 148 11.24 -30.59 1.04
C ASN A 148 10.70 -29.37 1.81
N GLN A 149 9.38 -29.24 1.90
CA GLN A 149 8.68 -28.11 2.52
C GLN A 149 8.98 -26.74 1.84
N GLN A 150 9.32 -26.73 0.58
CA GLN A 150 9.52 -25.53 -0.23
C GLN A 150 8.61 -25.57 -1.46
N CYS A 151 8.03 -24.45 -1.82
CA CYS A 151 7.32 -24.28 -3.08
C CYS A 151 8.33 -24.08 -4.20
N VAL A 152 8.36 -24.98 -5.17
CA VAL A 152 9.28 -24.92 -6.30
C VAL A 152 8.49 -24.70 -7.59
N ASN A 153 8.87 -23.71 -8.37
CA ASN A 153 8.32 -23.44 -9.68
C ASN A 153 8.82 -24.50 -10.68
N LYS A 154 7.91 -25.25 -11.29
CA LYS A 154 8.22 -26.33 -12.24
C LYS A 154 8.92 -25.84 -13.52
N SER A 155 8.60 -24.60 -13.95
CA SER A 155 9.11 -24.02 -15.19
C SER A 155 10.55 -23.53 -15.05
N THR A 156 10.90 -22.96 -13.89
CA THR A 156 12.20 -22.32 -13.64
C THR A 156 13.12 -23.14 -12.73
N GLY A 157 12.55 -24.06 -11.97
CA GLY A 157 13.25 -24.78 -10.90
C GLY A 157 13.57 -23.93 -9.67
N LYS A 158 13.13 -22.67 -9.63
CA LYS A 158 13.41 -21.73 -8.53
C LYS A 158 12.41 -21.92 -7.39
N ILE A 159 12.81 -21.46 -6.21
CA ILE A 159 11.93 -21.46 -5.03
C ILE A 159 11.03 -20.23 -5.08
N ILE A 160 9.71 -20.44 -4.94
CA ILE A 160 8.74 -19.38 -4.69
C ILE A 160 8.70 -19.16 -3.18
N LYS A 161 9.40 -18.11 -2.72
CA LYS A 161 9.70 -17.93 -1.30
C LYS A 161 8.64 -17.14 -0.54
N ALA A 162 8.08 -16.12 -1.19
CA ALA A 162 7.10 -15.23 -0.58
C ALA A 162 5.96 -14.89 -1.55
N CYS A 163 4.85 -14.44 -0.98
CA CYS A 163 3.72 -13.88 -1.70
C CYS A 163 3.40 -12.50 -1.11
N ILE A 164 3.32 -11.49 -1.99
CA ILE A 164 3.04 -10.09 -1.60
C ILE A 164 1.76 -9.63 -2.29
N PRO A 165 0.57 -9.90 -1.72
CA PRO A 165 -0.66 -9.24 -2.14
C PRO A 165 -0.67 -7.79 -1.66
N MET A 166 -1.23 -6.88 -2.48
CA MET A 166 -1.45 -5.48 -2.14
C MET A 166 -2.93 -5.22 -1.90
N HIS A 167 -3.23 -4.37 -0.91
CA HIS A 167 -4.57 -3.86 -0.65
C HIS A 167 -4.78 -2.56 -1.43
N THR A 168 -5.17 -2.69 -2.70
CA THR A 168 -5.21 -1.62 -3.69
C THR A 168 -6.16 -0.50 -3.29
N PHE A 169 -5.65 0.74 -3.25
CA PHE A 169 -6.37 1.96 -2.87
C PHE A 169 -7.00 1.94 -1.46
N GLY A 170 -6.57 0.99 -0.62
CA GLY A 170 -7.10 0.78 0.72
C GLY A 170 -8.24 -0.23 0.78
N HIS A 171 -8.61 -0.86 -0.34
CA HIS A 171 -9.59 -1.95 -0.37
C HIS A 171 -8.91 -3.27 -0.03
N PRO A 172 -9.38 -3.98 1.02
CA PRO A 172 -8.82 -5.28 1.35
C PRO A 172 -9.04 -6.29 0.22
N CYS A 173 -8.00 -7.00 -0.19
CA CYS A 173 -8.16 -8.22 -0.97
C CYS A 173 -8.70 -9.37 -0.07
N ARG A 174 -9.03 -10.52 -0.66
CA ARG A 174 -9.48 -11.73 0.07
C ARG A 174 -8.30 -12.39 0.79
N ILE A 175 -7.69 -11.63 1.72
CA ILE A 175 -6.40 -11.96 2.34
C ILE A 175 -6.43 -13.24 3.18
N LYS A 176 -7.55 -13.58 3.81
CA LYS A 176 -7.67 -14.81 4.60
C LYS A 176 -7.58 -16.07 3.73
N GLU A 177 -8.14 -15.99 2.54
CA GLU A 177 -8.10 -17.04 1.53
C GLU A 177 -6.67 -17.19 0.97
N ILE A 178 -6.00 -16.07 0.68
CA ILE A 178 -4.59 -16.04 0.27
C ILE A 178 -3.69 -16.62 1.36
N GLN A 179 -3.92 -16.24 2.63
CA GLN A 179 -3.17 -16.78 3.79
C GLN A 179 -3.25 -18.32 3.85
N ARG A 180 -4.45 -18.88 3.66
CA ARG A 180 -4.64 -20.34 3.63
C ARG A 180 -3.79 -20.99 2.52
N ILE A 181 -3.86 -20.44 1.30
CA ILE A 181 -3.11 -20.96 0.15
C ILE A 181 -1.60 -20.87 0.42
N CYS A 182 -1.10 -19.73 0.86
CA CYS A 182 0.32 -19.55 1.17
C CYS A 182 0.82 -20.56 2.21
N LYS A 183 0.00 -20.83 3.25
CA LYS A 183 0.34 -21.82 4.26
C LYS A 183 0.41 -23.25 3.70
N GLU A 184 -0.54 -23.62 2.85
CA GLU A 184 -0.58 -24.94 2.20
C GLU A 184 0.61 -25.18 1.27
N TRP A 185 1.10 -24.09 0.64
CA TRP A 185 2.21 -24.15 -0.30
C TRP A 185 3.57 -23.78 0.31
N HIS A 186 3.66 -23.61 1.64
CA HIS A 186 4.91 -23.21 2.33
C HIS A 186 5.52 -21.90 1.83
N ILE A 187 4.69 -20.93 1.46
CA ILE A 187 5.06 -19.60 0.98
C ILE A 187 4.87 -18.61 2.12
N THR A 188 5.86 -17.77 2.40
CA THR A 188 5.73 -16.70 3.42
C THR A 188 4.82 -15.58 2.89
N LEU A 189 3.76 -15.26 3.65
CA LEU A 189 2.86 -14.17 3.30
C LEU A 189 3.37 -12.84 3.89
N VAL A 190 3.60 -11.86 3.01
CA VAL A 190 3.95 -10.48 3.34
C VAL A 190 2.86 -9.57 2.78
N GLU A 191 2.13 -8.84 3.63
CA GLU A 191 1.06 -7.96 3.15
C GLU A 191 1.58 -6.57 2.80
N ASP A 192 1.40 -6.16 1.55
CA ASP A 192 1.58 -4.75 1.17
C ASP A 192 0.35 -3.94 1.56
N SER A 193 0.38 -3.42 2.78
CA SER A 193 -0.66 -2.57 3.38
C SER A 193 -0.29 -1.09 3.34
N ALA A 194 0.61 -0.69 2.40
CA ALA A 194 1.06 0.69 2.24
C ALA A 194 -0.07 1.70 1.99
N GLU A 195 -1.24 1.23 1.60
CA GLU A 195 -2.42 2.03 1.24
C GLU A 195 -3.61 1.79 2.17
N SER A 196 -3.50 0.84 3.11
CA SER A 196 -4.65 0.31 3.82
C SER A 196 -4.63 0.47 5.35
N LEU A 197 -3.84 1.43 5.88
CA LEU A 197 -3.91 1.77 7.30
C LEU A 197 -5.35 2.17 7.69
N GLY A 198 -5.92 1.48 8.68
CA GLY A 198 -7.31 1.65 9.09
C GLY A 198 -8.33 0.88 8.24
N SER A 199 -7.86 0.01 7.34
CA SER A 199 -8.72 -0.94 6.63
C SER A 199 -8.80 -2.28 7.34
N TYR A 200 -9.99 -2.90 7.29
CA TYR A 200 -10.26 -4.17 7.96
C TYR A 200 -10.91 -5.17 7.00
N TYR A 201 -10.54 -6.43 7.14
CA TYR A 201 -11.21 -7.57 6.51
C TYR A 201 -11.63 -8.54 7.59
N LYS A 202 -12.92 -8.95 7.60
CA LYS A 202 -13.47 -9.86 8.64
C LYS A 202 -13.06 -9.42 10.07
N ASN A 203 -13.17 -8.12 10.36
CA ASN A 203 -12.85 -7.47 11.65
C ASN A 203 -11.37 -7.53 12.09
N LYS A 204 -10.45 -7.90 11.22
CA LYS A 204 -9.01 -7.86 11.48
C LYS A 204 -8.35 -6.84 10.55
N HIS A 205 -7.42 -6.02 11.08
CA HIS A 205 -6.70 -5.01 10.31
C HIS A 205 -5.86 -5.64 9.21
N THR A 206 -5.88 -5.07 8.01
CA THR A 206 -4.97 -5.45 6.91
C THR A 206 -3.51 -5.27 7.34
N GLY A 207 -2.63 -6.13 6.85
CA GLY A 207 -1.21 -6.17 7.28
C GLY A 207 -0.96 -7.05 8.49
N THR A 208 -2.02 -7.64 9.10
CA THR A 208 -1.87 -8.53 10.27
C THR A 208 -2.23 -9.99 10.00
N TYR A 209 -2.62 -10.33 8.77
CA TYR A 209 -2.90 -11.71 8.37
C TYR A 209 -1.63 -12.49 8.01
N GLY A 210 -0.65 -11.82 7.37
CA GLY A 210 0.64 -12.39 7.03
C GLY A 210 1.59 -12.50 8.21
N GLU A 211 2.75 -13.11 7.96
CA GLU A 211 3.87 -13.12 8.91
C GLU A 211 4.42 -11.70 9.13
N LEU A 212 4.32 -10.88 8.11
CA LEU A 212 4.80 -9.50 8.04
C LEU A 212 3.79 -8.67 7.27
N GLY A 213 3.51 -7.46 7.75
CA GLY A 213 2.78 -6.43 7.04
C GLY A 213 3.58 -5.15 6.97
N ILE A 214 3.37 -4.36 5.90
CA ILE A 214 4.04 -3.07 5.78
C ILE A 214 3.03 -1.94 5.68
N ILE A 215 3.37 -0.79 6.25
CA ILE A 215 2.58 0.44 6.17
C ILE A 215 3.49 1.55 5.67
N SER A 216 2.93 2.48 4.89
CA SER A 216 3.65 3.64 4.35
C SER A 216 3.03 4.95 4.85
N PHE A 217 3.89 5.91 5.16
CA PHE A 217 3.54 7.27 5.55
C PHE A 217 4.10 8.31 4.57
N ASN A 218 4.18 7.91 3.29
CA ASN A 218 4.58 8.83 2.22
C ASN A 218 3.62 10.03 2.13
N GLY A 219 4.06 11.12 1.49
CA GLY A 219 3.36 12.41 1.44
C GLY A 219 1.89 12.39 1.03
N ASN A 220 1.48 11.38 0.27
CA ASN A 220 0.11 11.23 -0.24
C ASN A 220 -0.72 10.15 0.46
N LYS A 221 -0.26 9.55 1.56
CA LYS A 221 -1.02 8.51 2.28
C LYS A 221 -2.09 9.13 3.19
N VAL A 222 -2.97 8.28 3.76
CA VAL A 222 -4.09 8.74 4.63
C VAL A 222 -3.60 9.64 5.75
N ILE A 223 -2.50 9.26 6.37
CA ILE A 223 -1.68 10.08 7.26
C ILE A 223 -0.24 10.05 6.78
N THR A 224 0.51 11.10 7.03
CA THR A 224 1.84 11.27 6.46
C THR A 224 2.83 11.96 7.38
N SER A 225 4.10 11.67 7.15
CA SER A 225 5.24 12.45 7.64
C SER A 225 6.18 12.90 6.51
N GLY A 226 5.65 12.99 5.27
CA GLY A 226 6.46 13.28 4.08
C GLY A 226 7.20 12.05 3.56
N GLY A 227 7.74 11.25 4.44
CA GLY A 227 8.32 9.92 4.26
C GLY A 227 8.11 9.11 5.53
N GLY A 228 8.43 7.84 5.50
CA GLY A 228 8.24 6.94 6.64
C GLY A 228 7.49 5.67 6.24
N GLY A 229 7.71 4.63 7.00
CA GLY A 229 7.05 3.34 6.89
C GLY A 229 7.21 2.56 8.18
N CYS A 230 6.57 1.43 8.27
CA CYS A 230 6.85 0.47 9.32
C CYS A 230 6.58 -0.96 8.86
N ILE A 231 7.21 -1.90 9.54
CA ILE A 231 6.92 -3.32 9.50
C ILE A 231 6.08 -3.64 10.73
N ILE A 232 4.97 -4.36 10.56
CA ILE A 232 4.16 -4.89 11.64
C ILE A 232 4.20 -6.40 11.62
N THR A 233 4.27 -7.04 12.81
CA THR A 233 4.34 -8.50 12.94
C THR A 233 3.92 -8.96 14.33
N ASP A 234 3.44 -10.19 14.44
CA ASP A 234 3.21 -10.87 15.74
C ASP A 234 4.44 -11.68 16.18
N ASN A 235 5.45 -11.80 15.34
CA ASN A 235 6.66 -12.60 15.58
C ASN A 235 7.78 -11.75 16.19
N GLU A 236 8.11 -12.02 17.45
CA GLU A 236 9.15 -11.30 18.18
C GLU A 236 10.54 -11.42 17.52
N VAL A 237 10.84 -12.60 16.95
CA VAL A 237 12.14 -12.83 16.29
C VAL A 237 12.26 -11.94 15.05
N PHE A 238 11.18 -11.83 14.25
CA PHE A 238 11.15 -10.93 13.11
C PHE A 238 11.26 -9.47 13.53
N ALA A 239 10.54 -9.05 14.56
CA ALA A 239 10.61 -7.68 15.06
C ALA A 239 12.03 -7.29 15.52
N LYS A 240 12.69 -8.14 16.32
CA LYS A 240 14.07 -7.92 16.77
C LYS A 240 15.05 -7.87 15.60
N LYS A 241 14.94 -8.82 14.66
CA LYS A 241 15.83 -8.88 13.49
C LYS A 241 15.58 -7.68 12.55
N ALA A 242 14.32 -7.28 12.34
CA ALA A 242 13.97 -6.07 11.58
C ALA A 242 14.61 -4.82 12.19
N LYS A 243 14.45 -4.62 13.50
CA LYS A 243 15.04 -3.47 14.22
C LYS A 243 16.56 -3.46 14.09
N HIS A 244 17.20 -4.61 14.23
CA HIS A 244 18.64 -4.77 14.09
C HIS A 244 19.11 -4.44 12.66
N MET A 245 18.49 -5.05 11.65
CA MET A 245 18.86 -4.85 10.24
C MET A 245 18.65 -3.40 9.79
N THR A 246 17.54 -2.76 10.20
CA THR A 246 17.22 -1.37 9.82
C THR A 246 18.12 -0.34 10.50
N THR A 247 18.78 -0.72 11.58
CA THR A 247 19.72 0.13 12.34
C THR A 247 21.18 -0.22 12.08
N THR A 248 21.49 -0.64 10.86
CA THR A 248 22.83 -0.98 10.37
C THR A 248 23.44 -2.25 10.98
N ALA A 249 22.66 -3.09 11.65
CA ALA A 249 23.12 -4.31 12.33
C ALA A 249 24.29 -4.08 13.29
N LYS A 250 24.23 -2.96 14.02
CA LYS A 250 25.25 -2.62 15.02
C LYS A 250 25.00 -3.38 16.31
N GLU A 251 26.02 -4.09 16.81
CA GLU A 251 25.97 -4.73 18.11
C GLU A 251 25.91 -3.69 19.25
N PRO A 252 25.08 -3.90 20.29
CA PRO A 252 25.02 -3.01 21.44
C PRO A 252 26.36 -2.97 22.18
N HIS A 253 27.05 -1.84 22.18
CA HIS A 253 28.25 -1.61 22.96
C HIS A 253 28.44 -0.13 23.26
N LYS A 254 29.03 0.21 24.43
CA LYS A 254 29.20 1.59 24.86
C LYS A 254 30.06 2.44 23.92
N TRP A 255 31.11 1.87 23.34
CA TRP A 255 32.07 2.59 22.46
C TRP A 255 32.61 1.80 21.29
N LYS A 256 32.31 0.48 21.17
CA LYS A 256 32.74 -0.29 20.00
C LYS A 256 31.71 -0.18 18.88
N TYR A 257 32.19 -0.13 17.66
CA TYR A 257 31.38 -0.14 16.45
C TYR A 257 31.65 -1.47 15.73
N THR A 258 30.94 -2.51 16.17
CA THR A 258 30.93 -3.83 15.55
C THR A 258 29.58 -4.08 14.91
N HIS A 259 29.59 -4.77 13.76
CA HIS A 259 28.42 -5.13 13.00
C HIS A 259 28.51 -6.63 12.68
N ASP A 260 27.48 -7.39 12.99
CA ASP A 260 27.48 -8.86 12.90
C ASP A 260 26.91 -9.38 11.60
N MET A 261 26.28 -8.52 10.81
CA MET A 261 25.71 -8.84 9.51
C MET A 261 25.60 -7.61 8.62
N ILE A 262 25.20 -7.81 7.36
CA ILE A 262 24.82 -6.69 6.47
C ILE A 262 23.53 -6.05 7.01
N GLY A 263 23.63 -4.79 7.36
CA GLY A 263 22.50 -3.97 7.82
C GLY A 263 22.28 -2.77 6.92
N TYR A 264 21.16 -2.08 7.13
CA TYR A 264 20.69 -0.97 6.31
C TYR A 264 20.46 0.26 7.17
N ASN A 265 20.76 1.42 6.65
CA ASN A 265 20.37 2.67 7.30
C ASN A 265 18.96 3.06 6.88
N TYR A 266 17.98 2.27 7.36
CA TYR A 266 16.55 2.45 7.05
C TYR A 266 15.75 2.97 8.25
N ARG A 267 16.44 3.61 9.19
CA ARG A 267 15.82 4.20 10.39
C ARG A 267 14.90 5.36 10.04
N MET A 268 13.78 5.43 10.71
CA MET A 268 12.90 6.60 10.66
C MET A 268 13.51 7.72 11.53
N PRO A 269 13.65 8.95 11.00
CA PRO A 269 14.02 10.11 11.84
C PRO A 269 12.93 10.43 12.88
N ASN A 270 13.32 10.90 14.05
CA ASN A 270 12.41 11.26 15.13
C ASN A 270 11.43 12.38 14.75
N ILE A 271 11.86 13.32 13.91
CA ILE A 271 10.98 14.36 13.35
C ILE A 271 9.84 13.79 12.49
N ASN A 272 10.10 12.73 11.71
CA ASN A 272 9.07 12.04 10.96
C ASN A 272 8.13 11.26 11.88
N ALA A 273 8.69 10.57 12.89
CA ALA A 273 7.91 9.86 13.89
C ALA A 273 6.99 10.81 14.68
N ALA A 274 7.49 11.97 15.08
CA ALA A 274 6.71 13.01 15.77
C ALA A 274 5.50 13.47 14.92
N LEU A 275 5.73 13.67 13.62
CA LEU A 275 4.66 14.06 12.70
C LEU A 275 3.61 12.96 12.56
N ILE A 276 4.03 11.68 12.46
CA ILE A 276 3.08 10.56 12.37
C ILE A 276 2.31 10.39 13.68
N VAL A 277 2.94 10.54 14.84
CA VAL A 277 2.26 10.48 16.15
C VAL A 277 1.13 11.50 16.23
N ALA A 278 1.37 12.74 15.81
CA ALA A 278 0.34 13.77 15.74
C ALA A 278 -0.77 13.44 14.74
N GLN A 279 -0.42 12.85 13.61
CA GLN A 279 -1.38 12.43 12.58
C GLN A 279 -2.23 11.22 13.04
N LEU A 280 -1.66 10.29 13.81
CA LEU A 280 -2.39 9.15 14.40
C LEU A 280 -3.49 9.59 15.36
N GLU A 281 -3.30 10.70 16.07
CA GLU A 281 -4.31 11.28 16.96
C GLU A 281 -5.59 11.71 16.20
N GLN A 282 -5.49 11.92 14.89
CA GLN A 282 -6.58 12.39 14.04
C GLN A 282 -7.08 11.32 13.07
N LEU A 283 -6.44 10.15 13.02
CA LEU A 283 -6.69 9.13 12.00
C LEU A 283 -8.16 8.72 11.91
N ASP A 284 -8.84 8.50 13.04
CA ASP A 284 -10.25 8.09 13.05
C ASP A 284 -11.16 9.17 12.45
N GLY A 285 -10.87 10.44 12.72
CA GLY A 285 -11.57 11.57 12.09
C GLY A 285 -11.36 11.60 10.57
N PHE A 286 -10.13 11.40 10.13
CA PHE A 286 -9.81 11.34 8.70
C PHE A 286 -10.50 10.16 8.01
N LEU A 287 -10.51 8.99 8.62
CA LEU A 287 -11.20 7.80 8.09
C LEU A 287 -12.71 8.02 8.00
N LYS A 288 -13.30 8.68 9.00
CA LYS A 288 -14.72 9.06 8.96
C LYS A 288 -15.01 9.99 7.79
N SER A 289 -14.21 11.05 7.61
CA SER A 289 -14.35 11.99 6.51
C SER A 289 -14.23 11.31 5.15
N LYS A 290 -13.24 10.40 4.98
CA LYS A 290 -13.06 9.64 3.74
C LYS A 290 -14.24 8.73 3.43
N ARG A 291 -14.82 8.09 4.43
CA ARG A 291 -16.01 7.25 4.25
C ARG A 291 -17.25 8.06 3.87
N LEU A 292 -17.44 9.26 4.44
CA LEU A 292 -18.50 10.17 4.03
C LEU A 292 -18.32 10.56 2.55
N LEU A 293 -17.10 10.96 2.16
CA LEU A 293 -16.78 11.27 0.77
C LEU A 293 -17.07 10.11 -0.19
N ALA A 294 -16.70 8.89 0.19
CA ALA A 294 -16.98 7.71 -0.59
C ALA A 294 -18.48 7.44 -0.74
N ASN A 295 -19.27 7.69 0.30
CA ASN A 295 -20.73 7.56 0.25
C ASN A 295 -21.36 8.61 -0.69
N ASP A 296 -20.91 9.88 -0.64
CA ASP A 296 -21.38 10.93 -1.54
C ASP A 296 -21.07 10.57 -3.00
N TYR A 297 -19.87 10.07 -3.28
CA TYR A 297 -19.54 9.60 -4.63
C TYR A 297 -20.36 8.38 -5.05
N LYS A 298 -20.55 7.41 -4.15
CA LYS A 298 -21.39 6.24 -4.42
C LYS A 298 -22.82 6.64 -4.79
N GLU A 299 -23.41 7.57 -4.05
CA GLU A 299 -24.74 8.11 -4.32
C GLU A 299 -24.79 8.84 -5.68
N PHE A 300 -23.79 9.69 -5.96
CA PHE A 300 -23.72 10.43 -7.23
C PHE A 300 -23.60 9.50 -8.45
N PHE A 301 -22.86 8.41 -8.37
CA PHE A 301 -22.66 7.48 -9.48
C PHE A 301 -23.74 6.39 -9.56
N GLN A 302 -24.65 6.29 -8.60
CA GLN A 302 -25.63 5.20 -8.50
C GLN A 302 -26.47 5.01 -9.78
N ASP A 303 -26.91 6.12 -10.40
CA ASP A 303 -27.74 6.13 -11.57
C ASP A 303 -26.97 6.48 -12.87
N SER A 304 -25.65 6.26 -12.88
CA SER A 304 -24.79 6.57 -14.00
C SER A 304 -24.22 5.31 -14.66
N ASP A 305 -23.72 5.45 -15.90
CA ASP A 305 -22.96 4.38 -16.59
C ASP A 305 -21.53 4.20 -16.05
N ILE A 306 -21.15 4.93 -15.00
CA ILE A 306 -19.85 4.86 -14.35
C ILE A 306 -19.99 4.06 -13.07
N GLU A 307 -19.27 2.96 -12.96
CA GLU A 307 -19.26 2.15 -11.75
C GLU A 307 -18.32 2.77 -10.71
N PHE A 308 -18.80 2.95 -9.48
CA PHE A 308 -17.97 3.36 -8.34
C PHE A 308 -17.46 2.12 -7.60
N ALA A 309 -16.15 2.05 -7.36
CA ALA A 309 -15.56 0.93 -6.63
C ALA A 309 -15.99 0.95 -5.16
N THR A 310 -16.77 -0.06 -4.80
CA THR A 310 -17.36 -0.19 -3.46
C THR A 310 -16.62 -1.22 -2.61
N GLU A 311 -16.95 -1.27 -1.34
CA GLU A 311 -16.38 -2.24 -0.39
C GLU A 311 -16.91 -3.66 -0.61
N LEU A 312 -16.02 -4.64 -0.48
CA LEU A 312 -16.35 -6.05 -0.42
C LEU A 312 -17.15 -6.36 0.87
N GLU A 313 -18.03 -7.33 0.80
CA GLU A 313 -18.72 -7.83 2.00
C GLU A 313 -17.73 -8.25 3.09
N ASN A 314 -18.03 -7.89 4.33
CA ASN A 314 -17.16 -8.10 5.50
C ASN A 314 -15.81 -7.38 5.43
N SER A 315 -15.68 -6.35 4.60
CA SER A 315 -14.54 -5.46 4.57
C SER A 315 -14.93 -4.04 5.02
N LYS A 316 -13.93 -3.29 5.46
CA LYS A 316 -14.05 -1.87 5.81
C LYS A 316 -12.82 -1.15 5.27
N PRO A 317 -12.83 -0.72 4.00
CA PRO A 317 -11.71 0.02 3.42
C PRO A 317 -11.57 1.40 4.04
N ASN A 318 -10.34 1.92 4.02
CA ASN A 318 -10.05 3.29 4.44
C ASN A 318 -10.35 4.33 3.35
N TYR A 319 -10.66 3.89 2.12
CA TYR A 319 -10.84 4.75 0.94
C TYR A 319 -9.68 5.74 0.75
N TRP A 320 -8.42 5.24 0.84
CA TRP A 320 -7.27 6.09 0.60
C TRP A 320 -7.41 6.82 -0.73
N LEU A 321 -7.75 6.11 -1.79
CA LEU A 321 -8.22 6.71 -3.03
C LEU A 321 -9.58 6.11 -3.43
N ASN A 322 -10.51 6.98 -3.78
CA ASN A 322 -11.74 6.59 -4.45
C ASN A 322 -11.45 6.27 -5.91
N ALA A 323 -12.06 5.23 -6.42
CA ALA A 323 -11.89 4.77 -7.80
C ALA A 323 -13.23 4.60 -8.50
N ILE A 324 -13.22 4.90 -9.79
CA ILE A 324 -14.34 4.66 -10.70
C ILE A 324 -13.87 3.78 -11.86
N ILE A 325 -14.82 3.05 -12.46
CA ILE A 325 -14.56 2.16 -13.57
C ILE A 325 -15.37 2.67 -14.76
N LEU A 326 -14.67 3.08 -15.81
CA LEU A 326 -15.25 3.58 -17.05
C LEU A 326 -15.52 2.40 -17.99
N ARG A 327 -16.41 2.59 -18.97
CA ARG A 327 -16.81 1.55 -19.92
C ARG A 327 -15.62 0.96 -20.71
N ASP A 328 -14.68 1.80 -21.14
CA ASP A 328 -13.54 1.42 -21.95
C ASP A 328 -12.41 2.44 -21.86
N LYS A 329 -11.28 2.15 -22.54
CA LYS A 329 -10.08 2.98 -22.55
C LYS A 329 -10.31 4.37 -23.16
N GLU A 330 -11.19 4.51 -24.14
CA GLU A 330 -11.49 5.80 -24.79
C GLU A 330 -12.23 6.70 -23.81
N GLN A 331 -13.25 6.17 -23.16
CA GLN A 331 -14.00 6.91 -22.13
C GLN A 331 -13.11 7.27 -20.93
N ARG A 332 -12.22 6.35 -20.52
CA ARG A 332 -11.20 6.66 -19.48
C ARG A 332 -10.33 7.84 -19.88
N ASN A 333 -9.78 7.84 -21.08
CA ASN A 333 -8.89 8.91 -21.54
C ASN A 333 -9.67 10.24 -21.68
N LEU A 334 -10.87 10.21 -22.22
CA LEU A 334 -11.73 11.40 -22.32
C LEU A 334 -12.08 11.97 -20.93
N PHE A 335 -12.35 11.10 -19.96
CA PHE A 335 -12.58 11.49 -18.56
C PHE A 335 -11.35 12.19 -17.97
N LEU A 336 -10.17 11.58 -18.11
CA LEU A 336 -8.90 12.13 -17.63
C LEU A 336 -8.61 13.51 -18.24
N ASP A 337 -8.76 13.65 -19.55
CA ASP A 337 -8.54 14.91 -20.26
C ASP A 337 -9.54 15.98 -19.78
N THR A 338 -10.81 15.63 -19.65
CA THR A 338 -11.86 16.58 -19.24
C THR A 338 -11.66 17.07 -17.82
N THR A 339 -11.44 16.19 -16.86
CA THR A 339 -11.32 16.55 -15.44
C THR A 339 -10.04 17.32 -15.16
N ASN A 340 -8.90 16.84 -15.68
CA ASN A 340 -7.61 17.52 -15.49
C ASN A 340 -7.58 18.91 -16.18
N SER A 341 -8.16 19.06 -17.38
CA SER A 341 -8.25 20.38 -18.05
C SER A 341 -9.10 21.39 -17.28
N LYS A 342 -10.04 20.92 -16.47
CA LYS A 342 -10.88 21.74 -15.57
C LYS A 342 -10.31 21.89 -14.17
N GLY A 343 -9.03 21.52 -13.93
CA GLY A 343 -8.36 21.69 -12.64
C GLY A 343 -8.80 20.71 -11.55
N VAL A 344 -9.45 19.60 -11.91
CA VAL A 344 -9.76 18.49 -11.01
C VAL A 344 -8.83 17.33 -11.32
N MET A 345 -7.86 17.09 -10.43
CA MET A 345 -6.81 16.09 -10.66
C MET A 345 -7.36 14.67 -10.56
N THR A 346 -7.30 13.94 -11.64
CA THR A 346 -7.61 12.52 -11.71
C THR A 346 -6.43 11.76 -12.29
N ARG A 347 -6.30 10.46 -11.97
CA ARG A 347 -5.22 9.62 -12.47
C ARG A 347 -5.74 8.24 -12.89
N PRO A 348 -5.24 7.66 -13.97
CA PRO A 348 -5.51 6.26 -14.25
C PRO A 348 -4.84 5.38 -13.19
N ILE A 349 -5.33 4.16 -13.02
CA ILE A 349 -4.60 3.14 -12.29
C ILE A 349 -3.23 2.90 -12.96
N TRP A 350 -2.27 2.33 -12.25
CA TRP A 350 -0.90 2.14 -12.74
C TRP A 350 -0.84 1.28 -14.01
N THR A 351 0.17 1.54 -14.84
CA THR A 351 0.57 0.58 -15.87
C THR A 351 0.97 -0.74 -15.21
N LEU A 352 0.48 -1.84 -15.72
CA LEU A 352 0.79 -3.17 -15.17
C LEU A 352 2.30 -3.43 -15.14
N MET A 353 2.78 -3.97 -14.04
CA MET A 353 4.22 -4.20 -13.82
C MET A 353 4.85 -5.09 -14.90
N ASN A 354 4.16 -6.13 -15.36
CA ASN A 354 4.62 -7.01 -16.43
C ASN A 354 4.78 -6.32 -17.80
N LYS A 355 4.23 -5.11 -17.97
CA LYS A 355 4.41 -4.30 -19.19
C LYS A 355 5.64 -3.37 -19.12
N LEU A 356 6.24 -3.24 -17.94
CA LEU A 356 7.41 -2.40 -17.75
C LEU A 356 8.68 -3.12 -18.24
N PRO A 357 9.63 -2.40 -18.86
CA PRO A 357 10.82 -3.02 -19.48
C PRO A 357 11.60 -3.95 -18.56
N MET A 358 11.70 -3.63 -17.25
CA MET A 358 12.47 -4.40 -16.28
C MET A 358 11.78 -5.69 -15.84
N PHE A 359 10.47 -5.84 -16.08
CA PHE A 359 9.67 -7.00 -15.61
C PHE A 359 8.96 -7.74 -16.76
N LYS A 360 9.19 -7.35 -18.01
CA LYS A 360 8.52 -7.92 -19.20
C LYS A 360 8.74 -9.42 -19.39
N ASP A 361 9.85 -9.95 -18.88
CA ASP A 361 10.23 -11.35 -18.99
C ASP A 361 9.85 -12.17 -17.72
N SER A 362 9.16 -11.54 -16.75
CA SER A 362 8.66 -12.22 -15.56
C SER A 362 7.52 -13.17 -15.90
N GLN A 363 7.49 -14.33 -15.23
CA GLN A 363 6.40 -15.29 -15.42
C GLN A 363 5.06 -14.68 -14.95
N CYS A 364 4.03 -14.93 -15.73
CA CYS A 364 2.67 -14.49 -15.44
C CYS A 364 1.70 -15.66 -15.45
N GLY A 365 0.65 -15.61 -14.60
CA GLY A 365 -0.58 -16.34 -14.85
C GLY A 365 -1.44 -15.69 -15.95
N ASP A 366 -2.69 -16.09 -16.06
CA ASP A 366 -3.70 -15.32 -16.82
C ASP A 366 -3.90 -13.97 -16.12
N LEU A 367 -3.86 -12.86 -16.85
CA LEU A 367 -3.94 -11.48 -16.34
C LEU A 367 -5.16 -10.72 -16.87
N THR A 368 -6.19 -11.45 -17.30
CA THR A 368 -7.39 -10.89 -17.95
C THR A 368 -8.06 -9.77 -17.14
N ASN A 369 -8.20 -9.96 -15.82
CA ASN A 369 -8.82 -8.94 -14.96
C ASN A 369 -7.91 -7.71 -14.78
N SER A 370 -6.63 -7.91 -14.58
CA SER A 370 -5.65 -6.82 -14.46
C SER A 370 -5.64 -5.95 -15.72
N GLU A 371 -5.63 -6.56 -16.89
CA GLU A 371 -5.66 -5.85 -18.17
C GLU A 371 -6.98 -5.10 -18.40
N TRP A 372 -8.08 -5.70 -17.98
CA TRP A 372 -9.39 -5.07 -18.07
C TRP A 372 -9.49 -3.83 -17.17
N LEU A 373 -8.97 -3.93 -15.92
CA LEU A 373 -8.95 -2.83 -14.95
C LEU A 373 -8.00 -1.70 -15.37
N GLU A 374 -6.80 -2.03 -15.86
CA GLU A 374 -5.84 -1.04 -16.35
C GLU A 374 -6.43 -0.09 -17.40
N GLN A 375 -7.30 -0.63 -18.23
CA GLN A 375 -7.93 0.14 -19.30
C GLN A 375 -9.11 1.03 -18.84
N ARG A 376 -9.62 0.85 -17.61
CA ARG A 376 -10.91 1.41 -17.18
C ARG A 376 -10.85 2.21 -15.89
N VAL A 377 -9.98 1.85 -14.96
CA VAL A 377 -9.98 2.43 -13.62
C VAL A 377 -9.35 3.80 -13.60
N VAL A 378 -10.01 4.73 -12.92
CA VAL A 378 -9.53 6.08 -12.63
C VAL A 378 -9.73 6.41 -11.16
N ASN A 379 -8.70 6.98 -10.54
CA ASN A 379 -8.81 7.57 -9.23
C ASN A 379 -9.30 9.02 -9.32
N ILE A 380 -10.22 9.36 -8.45
CA ILE A 380 -10.81 10.70 -8.32
C ILE A 380 -10.42 11.34 -6.98
N PRO A 381 -10.54 12.68 -6.80
CA PRO A 381 -10.15 13.39 -5.61
C PRO A 381 -10.63 12.71 -4.32
N SER A 382 -9.71 12.49 -3.39
CA SER A 382 -9.92 11.68 -2.20
C SER A 382 -9.32 12.31 -0.93
N SER A 383 -9.00 13.61 -0.96
CA SER A 383 -8.52 14.32 0.22
C SER A 383 -9.58 14.35 1.33
N VAL A 384 -9.13 14.38 2.57
CA VAL A 384 -10.00 14.63 3.73
C VAL A 384 -10.73 15.96 3.58
N VAL A 385 -12.04 15.97 3.70
CA VAL A 385 -12.87 17.18 3.67
C VAL A 385 -12.88 17.79 5.07
N LYS A 386 -12.37 19.01 5.21
CA LYS A 386 -12.10 19.64 6.52
C LYS A 386 -13.33 19.75 7.41
N ASP A 387 -14.47 20.06 6.83
CA ASP A 387 -15.71 20.26 7.57
C ASP A 387 -16.32 18.95 8.14
N TRP A 388 -15.71 17.81 7.84
CA TRP A 388 -16.21 16.48 8.22
C TRP A 388 -15.31 15.75 9.24
N CYS A 389 -14.29 16.45 9.75
CA CYS A 389 -13.35 15.91 10.74
C CYS A 389 -13.78 16.25 12.18
#